data_2b734f0808c11425586c8422692ff9b0
#
_entry.id   2b734f0808c11425586c8422692ff9b0
#
_cell.length_a   1.000
_cell.length_b   1.000
_cell.length_c   1.000
_cell.angle_alpha   90.00
_cell.angle_beta   90.00
_cell.angle_gamma   90.00
#
_symmetry.space_group_name_H-M   'P 1'
#
loop_
_entity.id
_entity.type
_entity.pdbx_description
1 polymer ?
#
loop_
_entity_poly.entity_id
_entity_poly.type
_entity_poly.pdbx_seq_one_letter_code
_entity_poly.pdbx_strand_id
1 'polypeptide(L)'
;PYTSTIVFLVRKDNPKHIRDWEDLDRSGISIVAPDPKSSSAACWIFMAAWDHGLRAYGTETGAKGYVKSLYEHVKVLDAGARSAATTFVENKQGDVLLIWENEALQIVKNYTGQYELVTPKTSIVAEPNVALVKGITDRDQTTEVARDYIQYLYSDEGQRLIGSYGFRPSNPAILQEFSSTFNHRIELTTIHAYGGWDAVYKKFFDEGGVFDEI
;
A
#
# COMPACT_ATOMS: atom_id res chain seq x y z
N PRO A 1 -15.33 1.84 3.86
CA PRO A 1 -15.35 1.98 5.33
C PRO A 1 -14.00 2.42 5.92
N TYR A 2 -12.88 2.24 5.18
CA TYR A 2 -11.53 2.61 5.59
C TYR A 2 -10.66 2.89 4.37
N THR A 3 -9.48 3.45 4.62
CA THR A 3 -8.42 3.59 3.61
C THR A 3 -7.12 2.98 4.13
N SER A 4 -6.17 2.77 3.24
CA SER A 4 -4.78 2.44 3.55
C SER A 4 -3.87 3.11 2.52
N THR A 5 -2.57 3.04 2.75
CA THR A 5 -1.57 3.58 1.82
C THR A 5 -0.32 2.72 1.82
N ILE A 6 0.60 2.99 0.88
CA ILE A 6 1.89 2.32 0.82
C ILE A 6 2.90 3.08 1.68
N VAL A 7 3.62 2.32 2.49
CA VAL A 7 4.70 2.77 3.37
C VAL A 7 5.91 1.86 3.23
N PHE A 8 6.99 2.18 3.92
CA PHE A 8 8.20 1.37 3.96
C PHE A 8 8.37 0.76 5.35
N LEU A 9 8.66 -0.53 5.38
CA LEU A 9 9.09 -1.21 6.59
C LEU A 9 10.61 -1.42 6.51
N VAL A 10 11.33 -0.89 7.47
CA VAL A 10 12.80 -0.97 7.54
C VAL A 10 13.26 -1.72 8.78
N ARG A 11 14.52 -2.11 8.80
CA ARG A 11 15.17 -2.72 9.97
C ARG A 11 15.25 -1.74 11.11
N LYS A 12 15.37 -2.25 12.34
CA LYS A 12 15.61 -1.44 13.55
C LYS A 12 16.73 -0.44 13.33
N ASP A 13 16.57 0.75 13.86
CA ASP A 13 17.51 1.88 13.78
C ASP A 13 17.78 2.36 12.35
N ASN A 14 16.99 1.89 11.37
CA ASN A 14 17.04 2.27 9.96
C ASN A 14 18.50 2.42 9.42
N PRO A 15 19.31 1.37 9.40
CA PRO A 15 20.75 1.46 9.14
C PRO A 15 21.09 2.00 7.74
N LYS A 16 20.13 1.97 6.82
CA LYS A 16 20.28 2.52 5.47
C LYS A 16 19.77 3.94 5.35
N HIS A 17 19.25 4.54 6.42
CA HIS A 17 18.71 5.90 6.46
C HIS A 17 17.66 6.15 5.37
N ILE A 18 16.75 5.20 5.15
CA ILE A 18 15.65 5.29 4.19
C ILE A 18 14.56 6.18 4.82
N ARG A 19 14.21 7.29 4.18
CA ARG A 19 13.24 8.26 4.68
C ARG A 19 12.13 8.58 3.69
N ASP A 20 12.44 8.44 2.39
CA ASP A 20 11.51 8.75 1.31
C ASP A 20 11.84 7.93 0.06
N TRP A 21 11.06 8.07 -0.99
CA TRP A 21 11.19 7.36 -2.26
C TRP A 21 12.57 7.53 -2.92
N GLU A 22 13.14 8.75 -2.87
CA GLU A 22 14.48 9.03 -3.43
C GLU A 22 15.59 8.19 -2.79
N ASP A 23 15.41 7.74 -1.56
CA ASP A 23 16.38 6.90 -0.87
C ASP A 23 16.39 5.46 -1.38
N LEU A 24 15.30 5.02 -2.01
CA LEU A 24 15.16 3.67 -2.55
C LEU A 24 15.98 3.44 -3.82
N ASP A 25 16.30 4.52 -4.55
CA ASP A 25 17.10 4.50 -5.79
C ASP A 25 18.61 4.61 -5.54
N ARG A 26 19.05 4.58 -4.27
CA ARG A 26 20.48 4.64 -3.94
C ARG A 26 21.17 3.30 -4.12
N SER A 27 22.39 3.33 -4.65
CA SER A 27 23.24 2.14 -4.73
C SER A 27 23.39 1.45 -3.35
N GLY A 28 23.29 0.12 -3.34
CA GLY A 28 23.43 -0.69 -2.14
C GLY A 28 22.16 -0.79 -1.27
N ILE A 29 21.01 -0.32 -1.76
CA ILE A 29 19.69 -0.61 -1.20
C ILE A 29 19.17 -1.91 -1.81
N SER A 30 18.56 -2.75 -0.99
CA SER A 30 17.90 -3.99 -1.40
C SER A 30 16.44 -3.96 -1.00
N ILE A 31 15.57 -3.94 -2.00
CA ILE A 31 14.11 -3.84 -1.84
C ILE A 31 13.48 -5.23 -1.91
N VAL A 32 12.48 -5.47 -1.07
CA VAL A 32 11.52 -6.56 -1.19
C VAL A 32 10.17 -5.98 -1.57
N ALA A 33 9.55 -6.53 -2.60
CA ALA A 33 8.23 -6.13 -3.05
C ALA A 33 7.48 -7.31 -3.67
N PRO A 34 6.14 -7.32 -3.66
CA PRO A 34 5.38 -8.29 -4.44
C PRO A 34 5.39 -7.94 -5.94
N ASP A 35 5.11 -8.95 -6.76
CA ASP A 35 5.10 -8.84 -8.23
C ASP A 35 3.75 -8.28 -8.73
N PRO A 36 3.74 -7.16 -9.48
CA PRO A 36 2.54 -6.58 -10.08
C PRO A 36 1.78 -7.50 -11.04
N LYS A 37 2.42 -8.51 -11.62
CA LYS A 37 1.74 -9.49 -12.49
C LYS A 37 0.93 -10.53 -11.72
N SER A 38 1.20 -10.71 -10.44
CA SER A 38 0.54 -11.73 -9.60
C SER A 38 -0.18 -11.17 -8.37
N SER A 39 0.05 -9.91 -8.02
CA SER A 39 -0.45 -9.30 -6.79
C SER A 39 -1.07 -7.93 -7.02
N SER A 40 -2.34 -7.76 -6.69
CA SER A 40 -3.00 -6.45 -6.71
C SER A 40 -2.35 -5.44 -5.76
N ALA A 41 -1.82 -5.89 -4.61
CA ALA A 41 -1.07 -5.02 -3.70
C ALA A 41 0.16 -4.40 -4.37
N ALA A 42 0.84 -5.18 -5.23
CA ALA A 42 2.00 -4.69 -5.96
C ALA A 42 1.65 -3.64 -7.02
N CYS A 43 0.45 -3.71 -7.61
CA CYS A 43 -0.04 -2.65 -8.50
C CYS A 43 -0.16 -1.30 -7.75
N TRP A 44 -0.61 -1.31 -6.50
CA TRP A 44 -0.65 -0.11 -5.67
C TRP A 44 0.76 0.41 -5.34
N ILE A 45 1.70 -0.49 -5.02
CA ILE A 45 3.10 -0.15 -4.75
C ILE A 45 3.73 0.49 -5.99
N PHE A 46 3.54 -0.12 -7.17
CA PHE A 46 4.00 0.42 -8.44
C PHE A 46 3.44 1.82 -8.70
N MET A 47 2.13 2.01 -8.50
CA MET A 47 1.49 3.30 -8.72
C MET A 47 1.94 4.37 -7.72
N ALA A 48 2.26 4.00 -6.48
CA ALA A 48 2.86 4.92 -5.51
C ALA A 48 4.27 5.38 -5.93
N ALA A 49 5.09 4.45 -6.42
CA ALA A 49 6.41 4.77 -6.97
C ALA A 49 6.30 5.62 -8.25
N TRP A 50 5.34 5.32 -9.12
CA TRP A 50 5.05 6.09 -10.34
C TRP A 50 4.62 7.53 -10.01
N ASP A 51 3.70 7.71 -9.05
CA ASP A 51 3.25 9.04 -8.60
C ASP A 51 4.42 9.86 -8.07
N HIS A 52 5.29 9.27 -7.27
CA HIS A 52 6.52 9.92 -6.82
C HIS A 52 7.41 10.32 -8.01
N GLY A 53 7.69 9.39 -8.92
CA GLY A 53 8.50 9.68 -10.11
C GLY A 53 7.92 10.78 -10.97
N LEU A 54 6.60 10.81 -11.17
CA LEU A 54 5.93 11.85 -11.93
C LEU A 54 6.04 13.23 -11.25
N ARG A 55 5.91 13.29 -9.93
CA ARG A 55 6.10 14.54 -9.16
C ARG A 55 7.56 15.02 -9.18
N ALA A 56 8.50 14.10 -9.06
CA ALA A 56 9.92 14.43 -9.02
C ALA A 56 10.49 14.90 -10.37
N TYR A 57 10.06 14.27 -11.47
CA TYR A 57 10.62 14.51 -12.80
C TYR A 57 9.67 15.21 -13.78
N GLY A 58 8.40 15.39 -13.44
CA GLY A 58 7.42 16.16 -14.21
C GLY A 58 6.97 15.54 -15.54
N THR A 59 7.46 14.33 -15.89
CA THR A 59 7.13 13.64 -17.15
C THR A 59 6.97 12.15 -16.94
N GLU A 60 6.15 11.49 -17.78
CA GLU A 60 5.99 10.04 -17.76
C GLU A 60 7.30 9.30 -18.07
N THR A 61 8.13 9.84 -18.95
CA THR A 61 9.45 9.28 -19.24
C THR A 61 10.35 9.31 -18.01
N GLY A 62 10.32 10.40 -17.24
CA GLY A 62 11.06 10.50 -15.99
C GLY A 62 10.52 9.55 -14.92
N ALA A 63 9.20 9.46 -14.79
CA ALA A 63 8.55 8.50 -13.89
C ALA A 63 8.93 7.06 -14.23
N LYS A 64 8.89 6.69 -15.51
CA LYS A 64 9.30 5.36 -15.99
C LYS A 64 10.76 5.08 -15.68
N GLY A 65 11.65 6.05 -15.93
CA GLY A 65 13.06 5.93 -15.60
C GLY A 65 13.30 5.68 -14.12
N TYR A 66 12.62 6.43 -13.25
CA TYR A 66 12.68 6.24 -11.80
C TYR A 66 12.19 4.86 -11.37
N VAL A 67 11.01 4.44 -11.83
CA VAL A 67 10.44 3.13 -11.45
C VAL A 67 11.33 1.99 -11.94
N LYS A 68 11.88 2.10 -13.17
CA LYS A 68 12.86 1.14 -13.68
C LYS A 68 14.06 1.02 -12.74
N SER A 69 14.69 2.14 -12.38
CA SER A 69 15.83 2.17 -11.48
C SER A 69 15.46 1.57 -10.09
N LEU A 70 14.29 1.91 -9.54
CA LEU A 70 13.80 1.33 -8.29
C LEU A 70 13.68 -0.20 -8.39
N TYR A 71 13.10 -0.73 -9.48
CA TYR A 71 12.92 -2.17 -9.67
C TYR A 71 14.26 -2.90 -9.90
N GLU A 72 15.32 -2.27 -10.38
CA GLU A 72 16.68 -2.82 -10.42
C GLU A 72 17.22 -3.13 -9.02
N HIS A 73 16.74 -2.42 -7.98
CA HIS A 73 17.06 -2.67 -6.59
C HIS A 73 16.16 -3.72 -5.92
N VAL A 74 15.07 -4.15 -6.56
CA VAL A 74 14.19 -5.20 -6.05
C VAL A 74 14.87 -6.55 -6.22
N LYS A 75 15.33 -7.13 -5.13
CA LYS A 75 16.05 -8.40 -5.14
C LYS A 75 15.13 -9.61 -5.08
N VAL A 76 13.92 -9.43 -4.55
CA VAL A 76 12.91 -10.47 -4.46
C VAL A 76 11.57 -9.88 -4.88
N LEU A 77 11.01 -10.42 -5.96
CA LEU A 77 9.63 -10.22 -6.41
C LEU A 77 8.80 -11.42 -5.94
N ASP A 78 8.10 -11.25 -4.85
CA ASP A 78 7.26 -12.30 -4.28
C ASP A 78 5.88 -12.36 -4.96
N ALA A 79 5.26 -13.54 -4.97
CA ALA A 79 3.94 -13.74 -5.59
C ALA A 79 2.80 -12.94 -4.91
N GLY A 80 3.02 -12.35 -3.74
CA GLY A 80 2.01 -11.56 -3.04
C GLY A 80 2.56 -10.83 -1.80
N ALA A 81 1.76 -9.93 -1.24
CA ALA A 81 2.15 -9.10 -0.10
C ALA A 81 2.57 -9.95 1.13
N ARG A 82 1.83 -11.04 1.40
CA ARG A 82 2.14 -11.91 2.56
C ARG A 82 3.46 -12.65 2.39
N SER A 83 3.77 -13.17 1.20
CA SER A 83 5.06 -13.81 0.92
C SER A 83 6.20 -12.78 0.98
N ALA A 84 6.01 -11.58 0.47
CA ALA A 84 6.99 -10.49 0.61
C ALA A 84 7.26 -10.13 2.08
N ALA A 85 6.20 -10.08 2.92
CA ALA A 85 6.36 -9.88 4.36
C ALA A 85 7.15 -11.03 5.01
N THR A 86 6.87 -12.30 4.67
CA THR A 86 7.62 -13.46 5.15
C THR A 86 9.09 -13.38 4.72
N THR A 87 9.36 -13.07 3.46
CA THR A 87 10.72 -12.89 2.93
C THR A 87 11.49 -11.84 3.72
N PHE A 88 10.87 -10.70 3.98
CA PHE A 88 11.51 -9.64 4.74
C PHE A 88 11.60 -9.97 6.23
N VAL A 89 10.51 -10.36 6.88
CA VAL A 89 10.44 -10.50 8.34
C VAL A 89 11.11 -11.78 8.84
N GLU A 90 10.80 -12.93 8.23
CA GLU A 90 11.26 -14.22 8.71
C GLU A 90 12.59 -14.62 8.07
N ASN A 91 12.71 -14.48 6.74
CA ASN A 91 13.93 -14.85 6.01
C ASN A 91 15.02 -13.77 6.09
N LYS A 92 14.72 -12.61 6.70
CA LYS A 92 15.68 -11.50 6.92
C LYS A 92 16.32 -10.96 5.64
N GLN A 93 15.64 -11.07 4.50
CA GLN A 93 16.12 -10.56 3.22
C GLN A 93 15.74 -9.09 3.02
N GLY A 94 16.56 -8.34 2.29
CA GLY A 94 16.35 -6.94 1.96
C GLY A 94 16.57 -5.94 3.10
N ASP A 95 16.72 -4.68 2.73
CA ASP A 95 16.88 -3.54 3.62
C ASP A 95 15.53 -2.87 3.92
N VAL A 96 14.62 -2.92 2.94
CA VAL A 96 13.30 -2.30 2.99
C VAL A 96 12.26 -3.19 2.32
N LEU A 97 11.06 -3.23 2.90
CA LEU A 97 9.86 -3.83 2.32
C LEU A 97 8.86 -2.73 1.98
N LEU A 98 8.38 -2.71 0.74
CA LEU A 98 7.26 -1.89 0.32
C LEU A 98 5.95 -2.62 0.66
N ILE A 99 5.09 -1.99 1.46
CA ILE A 99 3.99 -2.69 2.11
C ILE A 99 2.82 -1.76 2.43
N TRP A 100 1.65 -2.33 2.67
CA TRP A 100 0.49 -1.62 3.22
C TRP A 100 0.77 -1.08 4.63
N GLU A 101 0.30 0.14 4.91
CA GLU A 101 0.46 0.79 6.23
C GLU A 101 -0.11 -0.06 7.38
N ASN A 102 -1.30 -0.64 7.21
CA ASN A 102 -1.90 -1.50 8.22
C ASN A 102 -1.07 -2.76 8.49
N GLU A 103 -0.48 -3.37 7.47
CA GLU A 103 0.39 -4.55 7.63
C GLU A 103 1.71 -4.18 8.31
N ALA A 104 2.33 -3.05 7.92
CA ALA A 104 3.52 -2.54 8.58
C ALA A 104 3.30 -2.26 10.06
N LEU A 105 2.18 -1.61 10.41
CA LEU A 105 1.80 -1.34 11.80
C LEU A 105 1.64 -2.65 12.61
N GLN A 106 1.03 -3.68 12.02
CA GLN A 106 0.90 -4.98 12.69
C GLN A 106 2.27 -5.66 12.87
N ILE A 107 3.16 -5.58 11.89
CA ILE A 107 4.50 -6.15 12.00
C ILE A 107 5.30 -5.43 13.10
N VAL A 108 5.30 -4.10 13.13
CA VAL A 108 5.99 -3.31 14.15
C VAL A 108 5.46 -3.66 15.56
N LYS A 109 4.14 -3.86 15.69
CA LYS A 109 3.51 -4.26 16.96
C LYS A 109 3.92 -5.68 17.38
N ASN A 110 3.89 -6.64 16.44
CA ASN A 110 4.15 -8.06 16.73
C ASN A 110 5.64 -8.36 16.92
N TYR A 111 6.51 -7.60 16.27
CA TYR A 111 7.98 -7.76 16.33
C TYR A 111 8.63 -6.54 16.99
N THR A 112 8.13 -6.18 18.18
CA THR A 112 8.55 -4.99 18.92
C THR A 112 10.06 -4.78 18.92
N GLY A 113 10.50 -3.61 18.48
CA GLY A 113 11.92 -3.22 18.48
C GLY A 113 12.78 -3.89 17.42
N GLN A 114 12.19 -4.57 16.41
CA GLN A 114 12.95 -5.19 15.32
C GLN A 114 12.81 -4.45 14.00
N TYR A 115 11.72 -3.71 13.80
CA TYR A 115 11.39 -2.99 12.59
C TYR A 115 10.88 -1.60 12.90
N GLU A 116 11.00 -0.70 11.93
CA GLU A 116 10.46 0.66 11.98
C GLU A 116 9.62 0.92 10.72
N LEU A 117 8.53 1.66 10.91
CA LEU A 117 7.70 2.15 9.82
C LEU A 117 8.21 3.52 9.38
N VAL A 118 8.47 3.66 8.10
CA VAL A 118 8.81 4.92 7.45
C VAL A 118 7.66 5.32 6.53
N THR A 119 7.03 6.46 6.82
CA THR A 119 5.98 7.03 5.96
C THR A 119 6.64 8.01 4.99
N PRO A 120 6.57 7.77 3.65
CA PRO A 120 7.11 8.70 2.66
C PRO A 120 6.29 9.99 2.62
N LYS A 121 6.81 11.05 2.00
CA LYS A 121 6.10 12.34 1.84
C LYS A 121 4.87 12.20 0.96
N THR A 122 4.94 11.39 -0.09
CA THR A 122 3.85 11.15 -1.04
C THR A 122 3.56 9.66 -1.17
N SER A 123 2.31 9.30 -1.39
CA SER A 123 1.91 7.92 -1.70
C SER A 123 0.53 7.92 -2.34
N ILE A 124 0.01 6.72 -2.59
CA ILE A 124 -1.32 6.53 -3.16
C ILE A 124 -2.29 6.05 -2.07
N VAL A 125 -3.51 6.58 -2.07
CA VAL A 125 -4.55 6.11 -1.15
C VAL A 125 -5.32 4.97 -1.80
N ALA A 126 -5.43 3.87 -1.06
CA ALA A 126 -6.31 2.77 -1.41
C ALA A 126 -7.64 2.94 -0.66
N GLU A 127 -8.73 2.88 -1.44
CA GLU A 127 -10.11 3.03 -0.97
C GLU A 127 -10.88 1.72 -1.24
N PRO A 128 -10.75 0.70 -0.37
CA PRO A 128 -11.47 -0.55 -0.56
C PRO A 128 -12.98 -0.36 -0.48
N ASN A 129 -13.70 -0.78 -1.50
CA ASN A 129 -15.14 -0.71 -1.55
C ASN A 129 -15.77 -2.01 -1.02
N VAL A 130 -16.90 -1.89 -0.36
CA VAL A 130 -17.75 -3.00 0.04
C VAL A 130 -19.11 -2.87 -0.61
N ALA A 131 -19.63 -3.96 -1.17
CA ALA A 131 -20.93 -3.99 -1.83
C ALA A 131 -21.69 -5.29 -1.54
N LEU A 132 -23.01 -5.19 -1.52
CA LEU A 132 -23.90 -6.35 -1.50
C LEU A 132 -23.92 -7.02 -2.87
N VAL A 133 -23.66 -8.31 -2.93
CA VAL A 133 -23.91 -9.12 -4.13
C VAL A 133 -25.38 -9.57 -4.09
N LYS A 134 -26.26 -8.68 -4.52
CA LYS A 134 -27.71 -8.81 -4.37
C LYS A 134 -28.27 -10.14 -4.85
N GLY A 135 -27.83 -10.64 -6.00
CA GLY A 135 -28.28 -11.93 -6.53
C GLY A 135 -27.96 -13.12 -5.62
N ILE A 136 -26.90 -13.04 -4.79
CA ILE A 136 -26.54 -14.07 -3.81
C ILE A 136 -27.31 -13.85 -2.52
N THR A 137 -27.32 -12.64 -1.99
CA THR A 137 -27.97 -12.34 -0.70
C THR A 137 -29.48 -12.53 -0.74
N ASP A 138 -30.14 -12.25 -1.87
CA ASP A 138 -31.58 -12.49 -2.04
C ASP A 138 -31.87 -14.00 -2.12
N ARG A 139 -31.07 -14.77 -2.88
CA ARG A 139 -31.19 -16.22 -2.98
C ARG A 139 -31.03 -16.91 -1.62
N ASP A 140 -30.04 -16.47 -0.85
CA ASP A 140 -29.67 -17.08 0.43
C ASP A 140 -30.42 -16.45 1.62
N GLN A 141 -31.33 -15.52 1.37
CA GLN A 141 -32.11 -14.77 2.37
C GLN A 141 -31.27 -14.05 3.43
N THR A 142 -30.08 -13.55 3.04
CA THR A 142 -29.12 -12.89 3.92
C THR A 142 -29.01 -11.38 3.69
N THR A 143 -29.90 -10.80 2.88
CA THR A 143 -29.82 -9.38 2.46
C THR A 143 -29.84 -8.43 3.65
N GLU A 144 -30.69 -8.65 4.65
CA GLU A 144 -30.77 -7.78 5.83
C GLU A 144 -29.49 -7.89 6.68
N VAL A 145 -29.05 -9.10 7.00
CA VAL A 145 -27.83 -9.35 7.78
C VAL A 145 -26.60 -8.73 7.10
N ALA A 146 -26.49 -8.89 5.78
CA ALA A 146 -25.38 -8.32 5.01
C ALA A 146 -25.42 -6.78 4.99
N ARG A 147 -26.63 -6.19 4.95
CA ARG A 147 -26.81 -4.74 5.06
C ARG A 147 -26.41 -4.23 6.44
N ASP A 148 -26.85 -4.90 7.50
CA ASP A 148 -26.49 -4.56 8.88
C ASP A 148 -24.98 -4.63 9.11
N TYR A 149 -24.33 -5.66 8.54
CA TYR A 149 -22.86 -5.76 8.57
C TYR A 149 -22.19 -4.56 7.89
N ILE A 150 -22.65 -4.17 6.70
CA ILE A 150 -22.11 -2.99 6.02
C ILE A 150 -22.33 -1.72 6.84
N GLN A 151 -23.53 -1.55 7.42
CA GLN A 151 -23.81 -0.39 8.27
C GLN A 151 -22.91 -0.36 9.52
N TYR A 152 -22.66 -1.52 10.12
CA TYR A 152 -21.74 -1.63 11.26
C TYR A 152 -20.33 -1.14 10.93
N LEU A 153 -19.82 -1.41 9.74
CA LEU A 153 -18.51 -0.91 9.31
C LEU A 153 -18.40 0.63 9.32
N TYR A 154 -19.53 1.34 9.23
CA TYR A 154 -19.59 2.80 9.30
C TYR A 154 -20.08 3.35 10.63
N SER A 155 -20.42 2.48 11.58
CA SER A 155 -20.74 2.89 12.96
C SER A 155 -19.48 3.36 13.67
N ASP A 156 -19.63 4.18 14.69
CA ASP A 156 -18.50 4.68 15.51
C ASP A 156 -17.68 3.54 16.11
N GLU A 157 -18.36 2.47 16.57
CA GLU A 157 -17.71 1.28 17.09
C GLU A 157 -16.90 0.56 16.01
N GLY A 158 -17.51 0.29 14.86
CA GLY A 158 -16.84 -0.34 13.71
C GLY A 158 -15.64 0.48 13.23
N GLN A 159 -15.76 1.80 13.18
CA GLN A 159 -14.69 2.70 12.78
C GLN A 159 -13.52 2.71 13.79
N ARG A 160 -13.79 2.67 15.10
CA ARG A 160 -12.73 2.52 16.11
C ARG A 160 -12.05 1.15 16.04
N LEU A 161 -12.82 0.11 15.77
CA LEU A 161 -12.26 -1.23 15.55
C LEU A 161 -11.33 -1.23 14.32
N ILE A 162 -11.75 -0.65 13.21
CA ILE A 162 -10.94 -0.47 11.99
C ILE A 162 -9.63 0.25 12.33
N GLY A 163 -9.67 1.37 13.05
CA GLY A 163 -8.49 2.12 13.48
C GLY A 163 -7.54 1.28 14.35
N SER A 164 -8.06 0.48 15.26
CA SER A 164 -7.26 -0.38 16.15
C SER A 164 -6.48 -1.48 15.42
N TYR A 165 -6.90 -1.84 14.22
CA TYR A 165 -6.21 -2.78 13.33
C TYR A 165 -5.28 -2.11 12.31
N GLY A 166 -5.07 -0.79 12.42
CA GLY A 166 -4.12 -0.06 11.58
C GLY A 166 -4.67 0.38 10.23
N PHE A 167 -5.97 0.27 10.00
CA PHE A 167 -6.63 0.88 8.85
C PHE A 167 -7.09 2.30 9.19
N ARG A 168 -7.00 3.22 8.25
CA ARG A 168 -7.46 4.60 8.45
C ARG A 168 -8.98 4.67 8.39
N PRO A 169 -9.69 4.98 9.49
CA PRO A 169 -11.14 5.12 9.49
C PRO A 169 -11.62 6.16 8.46
N SER A 170 -12.75 5.90 7.82
CA SER A 170 -13.38 6.85 6.90
C SER A 170 -14.10 8.00 7.63
N ASN A 171 -14.43 7.82 8.92
CA ASN A 171 -14.96 8.88 9.76
C ASN A 171 -13.82 9.80 10.23
N PRO A 172 -13.79 11.10 9.83
CA PRO A 172 -12.68 12.00 10.17
C PRO A 172 -12.52 12.24 11.67
N ALA A 173 -13.61 12.26 12.43
CA ALA A 173 -13.56 12.46 13.88
C ALA A 173 -12.88 11.28 14.57
N ILE A 174 -13.21 10.05 14.15
CA ILE A 174 -12.59 8.83 14.69
C ILE A 174 -11.16 8.70 14.18
N LEU A 175 -10.87 9.04 12.93
CA LEU A 175 -9.50 9.05 12.42
C LEU A 175 -8.60 9.95 13.27
N GLN A 176 -9.11 11.07 13.77
CA GLN A 176 -8.36 11.97 14.64
C GLN A 176 -8.01 11.33 16.01
N GLU A 177 -8.83 10.39 16.51
CA GLU A 177 -8.51 9.62 17.73
C GLU A 177 -7.22 8.79 17.56
N PHE A 178 -6.86 8.45 16.31
CA PHE A 178 -5.65 7.70 15.93
C PHE A 178 -4.51 8.58 15.40
N SER A 179 -4.48 9.87 15.76
CA SER A 179 -3.47 10.84 15.28
C SER A 179 -2.03 10.49 15.67
N SER A 180 -1.84 9.68 16.71
CA SER A 180 -0.52 9.15 17.09
C SER A 180 -0.09 7.91 16.28
N THR A 181 -1.04 7.26 15.61
CA THR A 181 -0.81 6.03 14.82
C THR A 181 -0.51 6.34 13.37
N PHE A 182 -1.26 7.26 12.77
CA PHE A 182 -1.17 7.60 11.35
C PHE A 182 -0.45 8.93 11.13
N ASN A 183 0.44 8.95 10.15
CA ASN A 183 1.02 10.22 9.69
C ASN A 183 -0.01 10.96 8.81
N HIS A 184 -0.52 12.09 9.32
CA HIS A 184 -1.48 12.94 8.61
C HIS A 184 -0.83 13.93 7.64
N ARG A 185 0.51 13.99 7.56
CA ARG A 185 1.24 14.90 6.67
C ARG A 185 1.60 14.28 5.32
N ILE A 186 1.30 12.98 5.14
CA ILE A 186 1.50 12.32 3.86
C ILE A 186 0.56 12.90 2.82
N GLU A 187 1.10 13.25 1.65
CA GLU A 187 0.31 13.67 0.50
C GLU A 187 -0.14 12.44 -0.29
N LEU A 188 -1.46 12.23 -0.36
CA LEU A 188 -2.05 11.06 -0.97
C LEU A 188 -2.71 11.40 -2.31
N THR A 189 -2.32 10.69 -3.36
CA THR A 189 -2.97 10.71 -4.66
C THR A 189 -3.97 9.56 -4.77
N THR A 190 -5.13 9.79 -5.37
CA THR A 190 -6.10 8.73 -5.66
C THR A 190 -5.81 8.08 -7.01
N ILE A 191 -6.23 6.82 -7.17
CA ILE A 191 -6.11 6.11 -8.46
C ILE A 191 -6.94 6.79 -9.57
N HIS A 192 -7.95 7.58 -9.19
CA HIS A 192 -8.77 8.36 -10.12
C HIS A 192 -7.97 9.44 -10.86
N ALA A 193 -6.89 9.96 -10.28
CA ALA A 193 -5.98 10.88 -10.96
C ALA A 193 -5.33 10.26 -12.21
N TYR A 194 -5.32 8.93 -12.29
CA TYR A 194 -4.78 8.14 -13.41
C TYR A 194 -5.88 7.52 -14.28
N GLY A 195 -7.14 7.95 -14.13
CA GLY A 195 -8.28 7.47 -14.91
C GLY A 195 -8.99 6.23 -14.32
N GLY A 196 -8.65 5.84 -13.08
CA GLY A 196 -9.22 4.67 -12.41
C GLY A 196 -8.50 3.37 -12.78
N TRP A 197 -8.91 2.26 -12.14
CA TRP A 197 -8.24 0.98 -12.29
C TRP A 197 -8.26 0.41 -13.70
N ASP A 198 -9.34 0.59 -14.46
CA ASP A 198 -9.43 0.07 -15.83
C ASP A 198 -8.36 0.71 -16.74
N ALA A 199 -8.19 2.04 -16.63
CA ALA A 199 -7.18 2.76 -17.38
C ALA A 199 -5.75 2.41 -16.91
N VAL A 200 -5.55 2.35 -15.60
CA VAL A 200 -4.26 1.99 -14.98
C VAL A 200 -3.86 0.57 -15.37
N TYR A 201 -4.76 -0.40 -15.25
CA TYR A 201 -4.44 -1.78 -15.56
C TYR A 201 -4.02 -1.93 -17.02
N LYS A 202 -4.81 -1.36 -17.94
CA LYS A 202 -4.54 -1.39 -19.38
C LYS A 202 -3.21 -0.73 -19.74
N LYS A 203 -2.87 0.39 -19.10
CA LYS A 203 -1.64 1.14 -19.41
C LYS A 203 -0.39 0.49 -18.83
N PHE A 204 -0.48 0.00 -17.59
CA PHE A 204 0.71 -0.38 -16.82
C PHE A 204 0.92 -1.88 -16.70
N PHE A 205 -0.14 -2.68 -16.61
CA PHE A 205 -0.04 -4.08 -16.18
C PHE A 205 -0.55 -5.12 -17.19
N ASP A 206 -1.31 -4.72 -18.21
CA ASP A 206 -1.67 -5.61 -19.32
C ASP A 206 -0.42 -6.07 -20.08
N GLU A 207 -0.56 -7.09 -20.92
CA GLU A 207 0.51 -7.58 -21.79
C GLU A 207 1.01 -6.44 -22.70
N GLY A 208 2.32 -6.18 -22.66
CA GLY A 208 2.95 -5.04 -23.33
C GLY A 208 2.75 -3.68 -22.64
N GLY A 209 2.24 -3.67 -21.42
CA GLY A 209 2.12 -2.46 -20.60
C GLY A 209 3.47 -1.95 -20.07
N VAL A 210 3.43 -0.79 -19.42
CA VAL A 210 4.66 -0.11 -18.96
C VAL A 210 5.53 -1.00 -18.07
N PHE A 211 4.93 -1.85 -17.25
CA PHE A 211 5.68 -2.77 -16.36
C PHE A 211 6.50 -3.80 -17.14
N ASP A 212 6.05 -4.24 -18.30
CA ASP A 212 6.78 -5.20 -19.16
C ASP A 212 8.04 -4.58 -19.81
N GLU A 213 8.14 -3.25 -19.80
CA GLU A 213 9.28 -2.50 -20.37
C GLU A 213 10.30 -2.06 -19.28
N ILE A 214 10.03 -2.39 -18.01
CA ILE A 214 10.88 -2.09 -16.86
C ILE A 214 11.77 -3.27 -16.52
#